data_03811e2358b18a30681aeda923390872
#
_entry.id   03811e2358b18a30681aeda923390872
#
_cell.length_a   1.000
_cell.length_b   1.000
_cell.length_c   1.000
_cell.angle_alpha   90.00
_cell.angle_beta   90.00
_cell.angle_gamma   90.00
#
_symmetry.space_group_name_H-M   'P 1'
#
loop_
_entity.id
_entity.type
_entity.pdbx_description
1 polymer ?
#
loop_
_entity_poly.entity_id
_entity_poly.type
_entity_poly.pdbx_seq_one_letter_code
_entity_poly.pdbx_strand_id
1 'polypeptide(L)'
;MRKIASHRILDVKTGAILVMHVVEITPDGSVARTYPLCGESQNIEWLPGLLIQSPEASAMEAGEHFAEFIQRMQKKTIGNESDSKLYWVSPFNVSKMEFCPSTRIMPLKG
;
A
#
# COMPACT_ATOMS: atom_id res chain seq x y z
N MET A 1 -15.05 -10.32 -2.71
CA MET A 1 -13.96 -9.31 -2.67
C MET A 1 -12.73 -9.90 -2.01
N ARG A 2 -11.58 -9.58 -2.56
CA ARG A 2 -10.32 -10.04 -1.99
C ARG A 2 -9.98 -9.20 -0.75
N LYS A 3 -9.61 -9.85 0.35
CA LYS A 3 -9.25 -9.20 1.61
C LYS A 3 -7.77 -9.44 1.88
N ILE A 4 -7.02 -8.37 2.05
CA ILE A 4 -5.58 -8.43 2.21
C ILE A 4 -5.17 -7.65 3.45
N ALA A 5 -4.31 -8.23 4.28
CA ALA A 5 -3.75 -7.58 5.46
C ALA A 5 -2.22 -7.54 5.38
N SER A 6 -1.63 -6.57 6.03
CA SER A 6 -0.18 -6.45 6.15
C SER A 6 0.16 -5.71 7.44
N HIS A 7 1.45 -5.73 7.82
CA HIS A 7 1.93 -5.01 9.00
C HIS A 7 1.72 -3.51 8.89
N ARG A 8 1.95 -2.95 7.71
CA ARG A 8 1.84 -1.51 7.47
C ARG A 8 1.15 -1.26 6.14
N ILE A 9 0.27 -0.27 6.14
CA ILE A 9 -0.39 0.22 4.93
C ILE A 9 -0.21 1.72 4.88
N LEU A 10 0.37 2.23 3.79
CA LEU A 10 0.51 3.66 3.57
C LEU A 10 -0.67 4.15 2.73
N ASP A 11 -1.43 5.09 3.26
CA ASP A 11 -2.43 5.82 2.48
C ASP A 11 -1.78 7.10 1.96
N VAL A 12 -1.49 7.14 0.67
CA VAL A 12 -0.77 8.26 0.06
C VAL A 12 -1.56 9.55 0.13
N LYS A 13 -2.88 9.49 0.00
CA LYS A 13 -3.73 10.71 0.03
C LYS A 13 -3.64 11.45 1.36
N THR A 14 -3.58 10.73 2.47
CA THR A 14 -3.54 11.32 3.81
C THR A 14 -2.15 11.36 4.39
N GLY A 15 -1.22 10.57 3.87
CA GLY A 15 0.09 10.36 4.44
C GLY A 15 0.09 9.44 5.66
N ALA A 16 -1.06 8.89 6.04
CA ALA A 16 -1.18 8.05 7.22
C ALA A 16 -0.60 6.67 7.00
N ILE A 17 0.06 6.13 8.01
CA ILE A 17 0.52 4.74 8.04
C ILE A 17 -0.39 3.98 8.99
N LEU A 18 -1.12 3.02 8.42
CA LEU A 18 -2.06 2.19 9.17
C LEU A 18 -1.36 0.90 9.58
N VAL A 19 -1.49 0.56 10.86
CA VAL A 19 -0.84 -0.63 11.44
C VAL A 19 -1.89 -1.72 11.59
N MET A 20 -1.60 -2.92 11.08
CA MET A 20 -2.49 -4.08 11.24
C MET A 20 -3.92 -3.81 10.77
N HIS A 21 -4.03 -3.40 9.52
CA HIS A 21 -5.33 -3.17 8.87
C HIS A 21 -5.59 -4.18 7.75
N VAL A 22 -6.86 -4.31 7.41
CA VAL A 22 -7.33 -5.13 6.29
C VAL A 22 -7.85 -4.21 5.20
N VAL A 23 -7.50 -4.51 3.94
CA VAL A 23 -8.00 -3.80 2.77
C VAL A 23 -8.82 -4.76 1.93
N GLU A 24 -10.04 -4.37 1.60
CA GLU A 24 -10.88 -5.10 0.65
C GLU A 24 -10.78 -4.42 -0.71
N ILE A 25 -10.45 -5.19 -1.73
CA ILE A 25 -10.30 -4.67 -3.10
C ILE A 25 -11.28 -5.34 -4.05
N THR A 26 -11.71 -4.55 -5.04
CA THR A 26 -12.58 -5.00 -6.12
C THR A 26 -11.76 -5.78 -7.16
N PRO A 27 -12.41 -6.46 -8.13
CA PRO A 27 -11.69 -7.20 -9.17
C PRO A 27 -10.68 -6.37 -9.97
N ASP A 28 -10.93 -5.07 -10.13
CA ASP A 28 -10.01 -4.17 -10.84
C ASP A 28 -8.89 -3.61 -9.96
N GLY A 29 -8.85 -3.99 -8.68
CA GLY A 29 -7.84 -3.56 -7.73
C GLY A 29 -8.15 -2.27 -6.99
N SER A 30 -9.35 -1.72 -7.14
CA SER A 30 -9.74 -0.52 -6.40
C SER A 30 -10.03 -0.85 -4.94
N VAL A 31 -9.63 0.05 -4.04
CA VAL A 31 -9.87 -0.11 -2.61
C VAL A 31 -11.34 0.18 -2.31
N ALA A 32 -12.06 -0.85 -1.82
CA ALA A 32 -13.46 -0.71 -1.42
C ALA A 32 -13.59 -0.28 0.02
N ARG A 33 -12.82 -0.89 0.93
CA ARG A 33 -12.82 -0.56 2.36
C ARG A 33 -11.46 -0.85 2.97
N THR A 34 -11.13 -0.11 4.02
CA THR A 34 -9.96 -0.34 4.87
C THR A 34 -10.40 -0.23 6.32
N TYR A 35 -10.06 -1.22 7.13
CA TYR A 35 -10.47 -1.26 8.54
C TYR A 35 -9.43 -1.97 9.39
N PRO A 36 -9.40 -1.70 10.71
CA PRO A 36 -8.49 -2.41 11.61
C PRO A 36 -8.74 -3.91 11.61
N LEU A 37 -7.66 -4.69 11.69
CA LEU A 37 -7.75 -6.13 11.85
C LEU A 37 -8.17 -6.42 13.31
N CYS A 38 -9.38 -6.95 13.48
CA CYS A 38 -9.93 -7.30 14.78
C CYS A 38 -10.28 -8.78 14.84
N GLY A 39 -9.65 -9.50 15.73
CA GLY A 39 -9.93 -10.91 15.96
C GLY A 39 -9.58 -11.80 14.78
N GLU A 40 -10.17 -12.98 14.75
CA GLU A 40 -10.01 -13.91 13.66
C GLU A 40 -11.00 -13.57 12.56
N SER A 41 -10.49 -13.36 11.36
CA SER A 41 -11.31 -13.20 10.16
C SER A 41 -10.95 -14.28 9.17
N GLN A 42 -11.96 -14.86 8.54
CA GLN A 42 -11.77 -15.86 7.50
C GLN A 42 -11.46 -15.18 6.17
N ASN A 43 -10.70 -15.87 5.35
CA ASN A 43 -10.41 -15.48 3.97
C ASN A 43 -9.58 -14.18 3.85
N ILE A 44 -8.76 -13.88 4.85
CA ILE A 44 -7.82 -12.77 4.77
C ILE A 44 -6.47 -13.32 4.34
N GLU A 45 -5.92 -12.75 3.27
CA GLU A 45 -4.55 -13.02 2.84
C GLU A 45 -3.59 -12.11 3.59
N TRP A 46 -2.54 -12.69 4.14
CA TRP A 46 -1.48 -11.91 4.77
C TRP A 46 -0.32 -11.76 3.79
N LEU A 47 0.05 -10.52 3.49
CA LEU A 47 1.21 -10.24 2.65
C LEU A 47 2.30 -9.56 3.47
N PRO A 48 3.54 -10.07 3.42
CA PRO A 48 4.66 -9.43 4.10
C PRO A 48 5.07 -8.16 3.39
N GLY A 49 5.75 -7.26 4.10
CA GLY A 49 6.23 -6.01 3.53
C GLY A 49 5.26 -4.86 3.78
N LEU A 50 5.05 -4.05 2.76
CA LEU A 50 4.21 -2.84 2.84
C LEU A 50 3.14 -2.87 1.78
N LEU A 51 1.95 -2.38 2.13
CA LEU A 51 0.90 -2.08 1.15
C LEU A 51 0.78 -0.57 0.98
N ILE A 52 0.51 -0.12 -0.22
CA ILE A 52 0.28 1.29 -0.53
C ILE A 52 -1.10 1.44 -1.15
N GLN A 53 -1.90 2.35 -0.59
CA GLN A 53 -3.18 2.79 -1.17
C GLN A 53 -2.96 4.12 -1.86
N SER A 54 -3.13 4.17 -3.17
CA SER A 54 -2.93 5.39 -3.96
C SER A 54 -3.72 5.34 -5.25
N PRO A 55 -4.26 6.48 -5.72
CA PRO A 55 -4.89 6.56 -7.05
C PRO A 55 -3.92 6.19 -8.16
N GLU A 56 -2.64 6.51 -7.98
CA GLU A 56 -1.58 6.23 -8.94
C GLU A 56 -0.37 5.66 -8.24
N ALA A 57 0.40 4.86 -8.95
CA ALA A 57 1.69 4.39 -8.49
C ALA A 57 2.76 4.66 -9.53
N SER A 58 3.95 4.91 -9.06
CA SER A 58 5.14 5.00 -9.90
C SER A 58 6.18 4.04 -9.37
N ALA A 59 7.08 3.61 -10.24
CA ALA A 59 8.23 2.84 -9.80
C ALA A 59 9.16 3.74 -8.96
N MET A 60 9.95 3.11 -8.12
CA MET A 60 11.01 3.81 -7.40
C MET A 60 12.06 4.30 -8.38
N GLU A 61 12.64 5.46 -8.09
CA GLU A 61 13.79 5.96 -8.84
C GLU A 61 15.09 5.41 -8.21
N ALA A 62 16.13 5.31 -9.02
CA ALA A 62 17.41 4.80 -8.55
C ALA A 62 17.93 5.67 -7.39
N GLY A 63 18.30 5.03 -6.28
CA GLY A 63 18.80 5.70 -5.10
C GLY A 63 17.77 6.44 -4.27
N GLU A 64 16.51 6.35 -4.63
CA GLU A 64 15.44 7.03 -3.90
C GLU A 64 15.18 6.37 -2.55
N HIS A 65 15.14 7.18 -1.49
CA HIS A 65 14.71 6.71 -0.17
C HIS A 65 13.19 6.69 -0.07
N PHE A 66 12.68 5.88 0.87
CA PHE A 66 11.24 5.73 1.03
C PHE A 66 10.52 7.06 1.33
N ALA A 67 11.10 7.89 2.19
CA ALA A 67 10.53 9.21 2.51
C ALA A 67 10.41 10.11 1.28
N GLU A 68 11.42 10.10 0.42
CA GLU A 68 11.41 10.85 -0.84
C GLU A 68 10.36 10.31 -1.81
N PHE A 69 10.24 8.99 -1.88
CA PHE A 69 9.24 8.32 -2.69
C PHE A 69 7.82 8.72 -2.27
N ILE A 70 7.54 8.72 -0.96
CA ILE A 70 6.23 9.13 -0.43
C ILE A 70 5.92 10.57 -0.82
N GLN A 71 6.87 11.48 -0.64
CA GLN A 71 6.68 12.89 -0.99
C GLN A 71 6.36 13.06 -2.47
N ARG A 72 7.08 12.35 -3.32
CA ARG A 72 6.85 12.39 -4.77
C ARG A 72 5.47 11.86 -5.12
N MET A 73 5.05 10.75 -4.49
CA MET A 73 3.73 10.17 -4.72
C MET A 73 2.61 11.10 -4.24
N GLN A 74 2.79 11.75 -3.08
CA GLN A 74 1.80 12.69 -2.57
C GLN A 74 1.60 13.88 -3.51
N LYS A 75 2.68 14.40 -4.08
CA LYS A 75 2.60 15.49 -5.05
C LYS A 75 1.81 15.08 -6.30
N LYS A 76 2.00 13.86 -6.77
CA LYS A 76 1.27 13.33 -7.93
C LYS A 76 -0.22 13.14 -7.66
N THR A 77 -0.60 12.91 -6.42
CA THR A 77 -1.99 12.62 -6.06
C THR A 77 -2.77 13.84 -5.62
N ILE A 78 -2.12 15.01 -5.47
CA ILE A 78 -2.81 16.25 -5.12
C ILE A 78 -3.86 16.55 -6.19
N GLY A 79 -5.12 16.72 -5.73
CA GLY A 79 -6.23 17.00 -6.63
C GLY A 79 -6.76 15.79 -7.40
N ASN A 80 -6.16 14.63 -7.26
CA ASN A 80 -6.64 13.41 -7.88
C ASN A 80 -7.72 12.78 -7.00
N GLU A 81 -8.97 12.82 -7.46
CA GLU A 81 -10.13 12.29 -6.74
C GLU A 81 -10.47 10.86 -7.15
N SER A 82 -9.66 10.24 -7.99
CA SER A 82 -9.86 8.85 -8.38
C SER A 82 -9.78 7.91 -7.18
N ASP A 83 -10.47 6.77 -7.27
CA ASP A 83 -10.41 5.74 -6.23
C ASP A 83 -8.98 5.24 -6.06
N SER A 84 -8.60 5.01 -4.82
CA SER A 84 -7.30 4.41 -4.53
C SER A 84 -7.27 2.97 -5.01
N LYS A 85 -6.10 2.56 -5.46
CA LYS A 85 -5.78 1.18 -5.80
C LYS A 85 -4.73 0.67 -4.81
N LEU A 86 -4.61 -0.65 -4.72
CA LEU A 86 -3.69 -1.27 -3.78
C LEU A 86 -2.45 -1.77 -4.50
N TYR A 87 -1.30 -1.47 -3.92
CA TYR A 87 0.01 -1.91 -4.43
C TYR A 87 0.76 -2.63 -3.32
N TRP A 88 1.48 -3.67 -3.67
CA TRP A 88 2.30 -4.45 -2.76
C TRP A 88 3.76 -4.10 -2.97
N VAL A 89 4.43 -3.69 -1.91
CA VAL A 89 5.85 -3.34 -1.90
C VAL A 89 6.60 -4.45 -1.18
N SER A 90 7.37 -5.24 -1.91
CA SER A 90 8.08 -6.38 -1.34
C SER A 90 9.34 -6.71 -2.17
N PRO A 91 10.44 -7.13 -1.53
CA PRO A 91 10.66 -7.08 -0.09
C PRO A 91 10.78 -5.65 0.43
N PHE A 92 10.49 -5.42 1.71
CA PHE A 92 10.53 -4.10 2.31
C PHE A 92 10.95 -4.22 3.78
N ASN A 93 11.85 -3.33 4.22
CA ASN A 93 12.26 -3.30 5.62
C ASN A 93 11.24 -2.52 6.44
N VAL A 94 10.28 -3.23 7.01
CA VAL A 94 9.18 -2.64 7.78
C VAL A 94 9.67 -1.98 9.06
N SER A 95 10.70 -2.55 9.70
CA SER A 95 11.25 -2.01 10.95
C SER A 95 11.86 -0.62 10.76
N LYS A 96 12.55 -0.42 9.66
CA LYS A 96 13.20 0.87 9.35
C LYS A 96 12.40 1.71 8.37
N MET A 97 11.33 1.17 7.80
CA MET A 97 10.55 1.81 6.75
C MET A 97 11.44 2.25 5.59
N GLU A 98 12.20 1.31 5.06
CA GLU A 98 13.16 1.55 3.98
C GLU A 98 13.03 0.52 2.87
N PHE A 99 13.34 0.95 1.64
CA PHE A 99 13.45 0.05 0.51
C PHE A 99 14.66 -0.89 0.66
N CYS A 100 14.50 -2.10 0.13
CA CYS A 100 15.61 -3.03 -0.05
C CYS A 100 16.11 -2.92 -1.50
N PRO A 101 17.33 -3.39 -1.79
CA PRO A 101 17.85 -3.35 -3.17
C PRO A 101 16.98 -4.06 -4.19
N SER A 102 16.24 -5.08 -3.76
CA SER A 102 15.37 -5.89 -4.62
C SER A 102 13.88 -5.53 -4.52
N THR A 103 13.53 -4.44 -3.84
CA THR A 103 12.14 -4.03 -3.64
C THR A 103 11.44 -3.79 -4.98
N ARG A 104 10.22 -4.30 -5.09
CA ARG A 104 9.35 -4.07 -6.24
C ARG A 104 7.99 -3.58 -5.76
N ILE A 105 7.36 -2.75 -6.57
CA ILE A 105 6.01 -2.25 -6.32
C ILE A 105 5.10 -2.89 -7.37
N MET A 106 4.13 -3.68 -6.90
CA MET A 106 3.27 -4.48 -7.79
C MET A 106 1.81 -4.11 -7.56
N PRO A 107 1.04 -3.84 -8.62
CA PRO A 107 -0.39 -3.63 -8.48
C PRO A 107 -1.08 -4.94 -8.09
N LEU A 108 -2.06 -4.86 -7.19
CA LEU A 108 -2.86 -6.00 -6.78
C LEU A 108 -4.26 -5.89 -7.40
N LYS A 109 -4.83 -7.02 -7.78
CA LYS A 109 -6.18 -7.11 -8.29
C LYS A 109 -6.98 -8.11 -7.48
N GLY A 110 -8.27 -7.87 -7.39
CA GLY A 110 -9.18 -8.74 -6.69
C GLY A 110 -9.49 -10.06 -7.38
#